data_c31fcdb1049e6421f001b583e484c0f3
#
_entry.id   c31fcdb1049e6421f001b583e484c0f3
#
_cell.length_a   1.000
_cell.length_b   1.000
_cell.length_c   1.000
_cell.angle_alpha   90.00
_cell.angle_beta   90.00
_cell.angle_gamma   90.00
#
_symmetry.space_group_name_H-M   'P 1'
#
loop_
_entity.id
_entity.type
_entity.pdbx_description
1 polymer ?
#
loop_
_entity_poly.entity_id
_entity_poly.type
_entity_poly.pdbx_seq_one_letter_code
_entity_poly.pdbx_strand_id
1 'polypeptide(L)'
;MASFSSTPRDANSSIGGVGLRILLIWVYLRQQITKARFESTQARKKLSVLLPLLAACSSPPGPPIPARASLAAAESLYADLRSIRDRIDVSLEAGRAETTPFAALVHGHNAVRENLARSLAAVDSAALRGEDTRALGIMRRTLARDLGAVAAPTASPDGAAEHQPPCEYDAGAVAAAPNGLDSLRKLIYACYGWAQSHLTLEGDTLDRLSVLGALGRTESPDGRRKLFLSLEPVWRSVNRDNQRASPYRMLIAREVKERGNAGPPAAEQARASGVPPDSLEGWLLRVLETWREVNPDSMIEPWDWFYQTGLTSRRLSPLVSLERLASLNRQVYRSLGADLRALGVQYDLEPREGKTPVAYCTFGNRPRFINGGWRAGQPWVFATYRTGGLDNLNELLHETGHAVHIAAIRSRPAFSDWPDSDPFTEAVADFVALDVYEPAWQQHWLGDSVPLADGLRSRYGAIVLDVAWALFEMRMQRDPGSDPNLVWTTLTSDYLRIRPHPELSWWAMRGQLVDSPGYMMNYAAGSILIAAIRARTREVHGPFETGDSTWYSWVGPRLYRFGLERPTREVIEEFLGGPVSPEALLEDMRRMIIS
;
A
#
# COMPACT_ATOMS: atom_id res chain seq x y z
N MET A 1 -1.52 54.20 11.77
CA MET A 1 -1.17 54.92 10.54
C MET A 1 0.02 54.20 9.90
N ALA A 2 -0.19 53.52 8.84
CA ALA A 2 0.62 53.25 7.66
C ALA A 2 0.09 51.98 6.99
N SER A 3 -0.69 52.23 5.96
CA SER A 3 -1.23 51.24 5.03
C SER A 3 -0.12 50.71 4.14
N PHE A 4 -0.06 49.40 3.98
CA PHE A 4 0.51 48.77 2.77
C PHE A 4 -0.48 47.76 2.21
N SER A 5 -1.07 48.18 1.10
CA SER A 5 -1.80 47.34 0.19
C SER A 5 -0.81 46.52 -0.61
N SER A 6 -0.97 45.20 -0.66
CA SER A 6 -0.41 44.34 -1.70
C SER A 6 -1.48 43.34 -2.12
N THR A 7 -1.93 43.54 -3.32
CA THR A 7 -2.80 42.65 -4.11
C THR A 7 -2.21 41.24 -4.19
N PRO A 8 -3.04 40.19 -4.09
CA PRO A 8 -2.62 38.82 -4.42
C PRO A 8 -2.53 38.69 -5.94
N ARG A 9 -1.40 38.24 -6.42
CA ARG A 9 -1.25 37.74 -7.78
C ARG A 9 -1.78 36.32 -7.85
N ASP A 10 -2.59 36.08 -8.85
CA ASP A 10 -3.14 34.83 -9.28
C ASP A 10 -2.09 33.70 -9.30
N ALA A 11 -2.34 32.66 -8.53
CA ALA A 11 -1.71 31.36 -8.67
C ALA A 11 -2.83 30.33 -8.96
N ASN A 12 -3.36 30.41 -10.17
CA ASN A 12 -4.21 29.37 -10.74
C ASN A 12 -3.31 28.55 -11.65
N SER A 13 -2.94 27.33 -11.27
CA SER A 13 -2.49 26.30 -12.20
C SER A 13 -2.54 24.91 -11.57
N SER A 14 -3.52 24.13 -11.99
CA SER A 14 -3.49 22.70 -12.30
C SER A 14 -2.67 21.77 -11.38
N ILE A 15 -3.33 21.19 -10.40
CA ILE A 15 -2.88 19.98 -9.70
C ILE A 15 -3.80 18.83 -10.14
N GLY A 16 -3.41 18.03 -11.10
CA GLY A 16 -4.33 16.98 -11.57
C GLY A 16 -3.80 15.93 -12.55
N GLY A 17 -2.59 16.06 -13.07
CA GLY A 17 -2.25 15.35 -14.32
C GLY A 17 -1.61 13.97 -14.25
N VAL A 18 -1.15 13.44 -13.12
CA VAL A 18 -0.26 12.24 -13.14
C VAL A 18 -0.76 11.07 -12.33
N GLY A 19 -1.53 11.24 -11.28
CA GLY A 19 -2.18 10.10 -10.63
C GLY A 19 -3.04 9.31 -11.63
N LEU A 20 -3.74 10.04 -12.49
CA LEU A 20 -4.49 9.46 -13.60
C LEU A 20 -3.58 8.97 -14.74
N ARG A 21 -2.43 9.59 -14.98
CA ARG A 21 -1.46 9.15 -16.00
C ARG A 21 -0.79 7.82 -15.63
N ILE A 22 -0.43 7.60 -14.39
CA ILE A 22 0.11 6.30 -13.95
C ILE A 22 -0.98 5.23 -14.01
N LEU A 23 -2.21 5.56 -13.63
CA LEU A 23 -3.36 4.66 -13.76
C LEU A 23 -3.73 4.42 -15.22
N LEU A 24 -3.73 5.46 -16.06
CA LEU A 24 -3.98 5.35 -17.51
C LEU A 24 -2.84 4.63 -18.23
N ILE A 25 -1.59 4.81 -17.83
CA ILE A 25 -0.45 4.04 -18.35
C ILE A 25 -0.59 2.56 -17.94
N TRP A 26 -1.00 2.26 -16.73
CA TRP A 26 -1.28 0.89 -16.28
C TRP A 26 -2.49 0.27 -17.00
N VAL A 27 -3.57 1.04 -17.18
CA VAL A 27 -4.76 0.64 -17.94
C VAL A 27 -4.43 0.50 -19.42
N TYR A 28 -3.66 1.44 -20.00
CA TYR A 28 -3.25 1.41 -21.41
C TYR A 28 -2.28 0.27 -21.69
N LEU A 29 -1.31 0.00 -20.82
CA LEU A 29 -0.39 -1.13 -20.92
C LEU A 29 -1.13 -2.48 -20.86
N ARG A 30 -2.16 -2.60 -20.01
CA ARG A 30 -3.01 -3.81 -19.99
C ARG A 30 -3.88 -3.95 -21.25
N GLN A 31 -4.39 -2.86 -21.82
CA GLN A 31 -5.16 -2.90 -23.07
C GLN A 31 -4.30 -3.30 -24.28
N GLN A 32 -3.04 -2.85 -24.38
CA GLN A 32 -2.15 -3.24 -25.46
C GLN A 32 -1.76 -4.73 -25.38
N ILE A 33 -1.65 -5.29 -24.19
CA ILE A 33 -1.42 -6.74 -23.99
C ILE A 33 -2.60 -7.56 -24.51
N THR A 34 -3.83 -7.08 -24.34
CA THR A 34 -5.04 -7.76 -24.84
C THR A 34 -5.14 -7.66 -26.36
N LYS A 35 -4.77 -6.53 -26.95
CA LYS A 35 -4.78 -6.29 -28.41
C LYS A 35 -3.69 -7.11 -29.12
N ALA A 36 -2.48 -7.15 -28.56
CA ALA A 36 -1.38 -7.95 -29.10
C ALA A 36 -1.66 -9.47 -29.05
N ARG A 37 -2.43 -9.96 -28.08
CA ARG A 37 -2.88 -11.36 -28.03
C ARG A 37 -3.89 -11.70 -29.13
N PHE A 38 -4.74 -10.75 -29.53
CA PHE A 38 -5.72 -10.97 -30.60
C PHE A 38 -5.08 -11.00 -32.00
N GLU A 39 -4.06 -10.15 -32.22
CA GLU A 39 -3.35 -10.09 -33.51
C GLU A 39 -2.37 -11.24 -33.71
N SER A 40 -1.74 -11.78 -32.62
CA SER A 40 -0.84 -12.94 -32.71
C SER A 40 -1.55 -14.23 -33.08
N THR A 41 -2.84 -14.34 -32.82
CA THR A 41 -3.64 -15.54 -33.15
C THR A 41 -3.99 -15.59 -34.65
N GLN A 42 -4.07 -14.46 -35.34
CA GLN A 42 -4.29 -14.44 -36.79
C GLN A 42 -3.00 -14.61 -37.61
N ALA A 43 -1.84 -14.18 -37.08
CA ALA A 43 -0.56 -14.31 -37.76
C ALA A 43 -0.04 -15.78 -37.82
N ARG A 44 -0.45 -16.65 -36.88
CA ARG A 44 -0.05 -18.07 -36.86
C ARG A 44 -0.68 -18.96 -37.94
N LYS A 45 -1.71 -18.47 -38.67
CA LYS A 45 -2.38 -19.25 -39.72
C LYS A 45 -1.79 -19.06 -41.13
N LYS A 46 -0.81 -18.17 -41.33
CA LYS A 46 -0.22 -17.91 -42.67
C LYS A 46 1.25 -18.25 -42.86
N LEU A 47 1.91 -18.91 -41.91
CA LEU A 47 3.35 -19.25 -42.03
C LEU A 47 3.62 -20.77 -42.02
N SER A 48 2.78 -21.59 -42.63
CA SER A 48 2.98 -23.06 -42.73
C SER A 48 3.43 -23.52 -44.09
N VAL A 49 4.00 -22.67 -44.94
CA VAL A 49 4.60 -23.10 -46.19
C VAL A 49 5.84 -22.28 -46.45
N LEU A 50 7.00 -22.72 -45.96
CA LEU A 50 8.35 -22.44 -46.48
C LEU A 50 9.43 -22.88 -45.46
N LEU A 51 9.76 -24.15 -45.46
CA LEU A 51 11.05 -24.70 -45.07
C LEU A 51 11.22 -25.99 -45.92
N PRO A 52 12.24 -26.16 -46.74
CA PRO A 52 13.53 -26.54 -46.18
C PRO A 52 14.69 -25.92 -46.97
N LEU A 53 15.74 -25.55 -46.31
CA LEU A 53 17.13 -25.51 -46.78
C LEU A 53 17.93 -24.49 -45.97
N LEU A 54 18.40 -24.89 -44.79
CA LEU A 54 19.64 -24.38 -44.15
C LEU A 54 20.05 -25.40 -43.08
N ALA A 55 20.46 -26.58 -43.55
CA ALA A 55 21.26 -27.48 -42.75
C ALA A 55 22.71 -27.15 -43.05
N ALA A 56 23.36 -26.40 -42.18
CA ALA A 56 24.83 -26.41 -42.06
C ALA A 56 25.25 -25.68 -40.78
N CYS A 57 26.07 -26.33 -39.98
CA CYS A 57 26.81 -25.86 -38.82
C CYS A 57 26.01 -25.69 -37.52
N SER A 58 25.44 -26.74 -37.02
CA SER A 58 25.23 -26.91 -35.58
C SER A 58 26.57 -27.41 -35.00
N SER A 59 27.28 -26.55 -34.30
CA SER A 59 28.32 -26.97 -33.36
C SER A 59 27.71 -28.01 -32.42
N PRO A 60 28.41 -29.09 -32.07
CA PRO A 60 27.86 -30.07 -31.12
C PRO A 60 27.45 -29.35 -29.84
N PRO A 61 26.30 -29.70 -29.23
CA PRO A 61 25.88 -29.10 -27.99
C PRO A 61 27.01 -29.26 -26.96
N GLY A 62 27.47 -28.18 -26.39
CA GLY A 62 28.44 -28.23 -25.29
C GLY A 62 27.92 -29.11 -24.14
N PRO A 63 28.79 -29.59 -23.23
CA PRO A 63 28.37 -30.41 -22.11
C PRO A 63 27.19 -29.76 -21.36
N PRO A 64 26.19 -30.56 -20.94
CA PRO A 64 25.01 -29.99 -20.29
C PRO A 64 25.41 -29.20 -19.05
N ILE A 65 25.04 -27.93 -19.02
CA ILE A 65 25.27 -27.07 -17.85
C ILE A 65 24.48 -27.65 -16.67
N PRO A 66 25.08 -27.91 -15.50
CA PRO A 66 24.36 -28.42 -14.35
C PRO A 66 23.12 -27.55 -14.04
N ALA A 67 21.98 -28.17 -13.73
CA ALA A 67 20.71 -27.45 -13.53
C ALA A 67 20.82 -26.29 -12.52
N ARG A 68 21.63 -26.44 -11.46
CA ARG A 68 21.92 -25.35 -10.50
C ARG A 68 22.67 -24.18 -11.11
N ALA A 69 23.61 -24.43 -12.03
CA ALA A 69 24.33 -23.34 -12.71
C ALA A 69 23.37 -22.59 -13.66
N SER A 70 22.48 -23.31 -14.36
CA SER A 70 21.43 -22.70 -15.18
C SER A 70 20.45 -21.88 -14.34
N LEU A 71 20.07 -22.37 -13.16
CA LEU A 71 19.19 -21.65 -12.22
C LEU A 71 19.86 -20.39 -11.70
N ALA A 72 21.14 -20.44 -11.30
CA ALA A 72 21.88 -19.28 -10.81
C ALA A 72 22.02 -18.19 -11.88
N ALA A 73 22.23 -18.58 -13.15
CA ALA A 73 22.24 -17.64 -14.27
C ALA A 73 20.87 -16.98 -14.48
N ALA A 74 19.77 -17.76 -14.37
CA ALA A 74 18.42 -17.22 -14.42
C ALA A 74 18.13 -16.26 -13.26
N GLU A 75 18.57 -16.57 -12.03
CA GLU A 75 18.44 -15.67 -10.88
C GLU A 75 19.17 -14.34 -11.05
N SER A 76 20.35 -14.36 -11.68
CA SER A 76 21.06 -13.12 -11.98
C SER A 76 20.27 -12.23 -12.95
N LEU A 77 19.75 -12.81 -14.03
CA LEU A 77 18.89 -12.09 -14.98
C LEU A 77 17.59 -11.61 -14.33
N TYR A 78 17.02 -12.40 -13.42
CA TYR A 78 15.82 -12.01 -12.67
C TYR A 78 16.08 -10.79 -11.78
N ALA A 79 17.20 -10.79 -11.05
CA ALA A 79 17.60 -9.64 -10.23
C ALA A 79 17.83 -8.37 -11.08
N ASP A 80 18.45 -8.52 -12.27
CA ASP A 80 18.63 -7.41 -13.20
C ASP A 80 17.29 -6.88 -13.70
N LEU A 81 16.39 -7.78 -14.12
CA LEU A 81 15.06 -7.41 -14.63
C LEU A 81 14.25 -6.66 -13.56
N ARG A 82 14.21 -7.18 -12.32
CA ARG A 82 13.53 -6.55 -11.19
C ARG A 82 14.12 -5.15 -10.92
N SER A 83 15.44 -5.04 -10.82
CA SER A 83 16.11 -3.77 -10.56
C SER A 83 15.87 -2.73 -11.66
N ILE A 84 15.85 -3.16 -12.94
CA ILE A 84 15.52 -2.26 -14.05
C ILE A 84 14.05 -1.81 -13.95
N ARG A 85 13.14 -2.71 -13.61
CA ARG A 85 11.72 -2.38 -13.43
C ARG A 85 11.53 -1.36 -12.30
N ASP A 86 12.11 -1.61 -11.13
CA ASP A 86 12.03 -0.69 -10.00
C ASP A 86 12.59 0.71 -10.36
N ARG A 87 13.68 0.77 -11.14
CA ARG A 87 14.25 2.05 -11.62
C ARG A 87 13.37 2.74 -12.66
N ILE A 88 12.63 2.00 -13.48
CA ILE A 88 11.61 2.57 -14.38
C ILE A 88 10.53 3.23 -13.54
N ASP A 89 9.98 2.52 -12.54
CA ASP A 89 8.92 3.03 -11.69
C ASP A 89 9.37 4.28 -10.90
N VAL A 90 10.59 4.27 -10.32
CA VAL A 90 11.21 5.45 -9.69
C VAL A 90 11.37 6.61 -10.68
N SER A 91 11.77 6.33 -11.92
CA SER A 91 11.98 7.38 -12.92
C SER A 91 10.67 8.01 -13.40
N LEU A 92 9.61 7.22 -13.50
CA LEU A 92 8.26 7.70 -13.81
C LEU A 92 7.76 8.64 -12.71
N GLU A 93 7.85 8.21 -11.45
CA GLU A 93 7.42 9.01 -10.30
C GLU A 93 8.25 10.30 -10.18
N ALA A 94 9.55 10.23 -10.49
CA ALA A 94 10.43 11.40 -10.50
C ALA A 94 10.23 12.34 -11.70
N GLY A 95 9.24 12.09 -12.57
CA GLY A 95 8.96 12.93 -13.75
C GLY A 95 10.04 12.85 -14.83
N ARG A 96 10.79 11.73 -14.92
CA ARG A 96 11.92 11.55 -15.87
C ARG A 96 11.58 10.68 -17.08
N ALA A 97 10.30 10.50 -17.38
CA ALA A 97 9.83 9.60 -18.43
C ALA A 97 10.30 9.97 -19.86
N GLU A 98 10.59 11.25 -20.10
CA GLU A 98 11.00 11.74 -21.42
C GLU A 98 12.53 11.80 -21.62
N THR A 99 13.30 11.25 -20.68
CA THR A 99 14.76 11.32 -20.73
C THR A 99 15.36 10.16 -21.52
N THR A 100 16.51 10.42 -22.21
CA THR A 100 17.29 9.35 -22.86
C THR A 100 17.64 8.19 -21.91
N PRO A 101 18.04 8.42 -20.64
CA PRO A 101 18.25 7.34 -19.68
C PRO A 101 17.02 6.49 -19.42
N PHE A 102 15.82 7.06 -19.42
CA PHE A 102 14.58 6.31 -19.26
C PHE A 102 14.32 5.38 -20.46
N ALA A 103 14.47 5.86 -21.69
CA ALA A 103 14.33 5.04 -22.88
C ALA A 103 15.32 3.85 -22.89
N ALA A 104 16.55 4.08 -22.43
CA ALA A 104 17.56 3.03 -22.29
C ALA A 104 17.14 1.98 -21.23
N LEU A 105 16.52 2.41 -20.13
CA LEU A 105 15.97 1.48 -19.12
C LEU A 105 14.86 0.60 -19.71
N VAL A 106 13.91 1.19 -20.45
CA VAL A 106 12.82 0.45 -21.10
C VAL A 106 13.35 -0.58 -22.10
N HIS A 107 14.29 -0.17 -22.95
CA HIS A 107 14.94 -1.09 -23.90
C HIS A 107 15.67 -2.23 -23.17
N GLY A 108 16.47 -1.89 -22.15
CA GLY A 108 17.19 -2.87 -21.32
C GLY A 108 16.26 -3.84 -20.62
N HIS A 109 15.15 -3.35 -20.06
CA HIS A 109 14.12 -4.19 -19.43
C HIS A 109 13.60 -5.28 -20.38
N ASN A 110 13.19 -4.88 -21.59
CA ASN A 110 12.61 -5.81 -22.56
C ASN A 110 13.65 -6.85 -23.04
N ALA A 111 14.89 -6.43 -23.27
CA ALA A 111 15.97 -7.35 -23.65
C ALA A 111 16.31 -8.36 -22.53
N VAL A 112 16.40 -7.91 -21.28
CA VAL A 112 16.67 -8.80 -20.12
C VAL A 112 15.50 -9.73 -19.88
N ARG A 113 14.25 -9.26 -20.05
CA ARG A 113 13.04 -10.08 -19.93
C ARG A 113 13.03 -11.25 -20.91
N GLU A 114 13.39 -11.02 -22.18
CA GLU A 114 13.48 -12.08 -23.17
C GLU A 114 14.60 -13.08 -22.85
N ASN A 115 15.74 -12.60 -22.40
CA ASN A 115 16.86 -13.43 -21.97
C ASN A 115 16.48 -14.31 -20.78
N LEU A 116 15.80 -13.73 -19.78
CA LEU A 116 15.29 -14.46 -18.63
C LEU A 116 14.27 -15.54 -19.04
N ALA A 117 13.33 -15.22 -19.94
CA ALA A 117 12.36 -16.21 -20.44
C ALA A 117 13.05 -17.42 -21.07
N ARG A 118 14.08 -17.20 -21.92
CA ARG A 118 14.88 -18.28 -22.52
C ARG A 118 15.67 -19.06 -21.46
N SER A 119 16.29 -18.36 -20.52
CA SER A 119 17.06 -18.99 -19.43
C SER A 119 16.17 -19.88 -18.56
N LEU A 120 14.98 -19.40 -18.15
CA LEU A 120 14.02 -20.18 -17.35
C LEU A 120 13.46 -21.40 -18.09
N ALA A 121 13.30 -21.31 -19.42
CA ALA A 121 12.86 -22.43 -20.24
C ALA A 121 13.95 -23.53 -20.33
N ALA A 122 15.23 -23.15 -20.28
CA ALA A 122 16.36 -24.07 -20.35
C ALA A 122 16.70 -24.76 -19.01
N VAL A 123 16.12 -24.33 -17.89
CA VAL A 123 16.37 -24.97 -16.58
C VAL A 123 15.68 -26.33 -16.50
N ASP A 124 16.47 -27.38 -16.28
CA ASP A 124 15.94 -28.73 -16.00
C ASP A 124 15.29 -28.75 -14.60
N SER A 125 13.99 -28.59 -14.57
CA SER A 125 13.19 -28.58 -13.34
C SER A 125 13.14 -29.93 -12.63
N ALA A 126 13.35 -31.04 -13.35
CA ALA A 126 13.32 -32.40 -12.77
C ALA A 126 14.54 -32.66 -11.88
N ALA A 127 15.65 -31.98 -12.13
CA ALA A 127 16.89 -32.07 -11.35
C ALA A 127 16.91 -31.17 -10.10
N LEU A 128 15.94 -30.26 -9.94
CA LEU A 128 15.88 -29.33 -8.80
C LEU A 128 15.10 -29.91 -7.62
N ARG A 129 15.43 -29.51 -6.41
CA ARG A 129 14.76 -29.91 -5.15
C ARG A 129 14.69 -28.75 -4.18
N GLY A 130 13.69 -28.78 -3.28
CA GLY A 130 13.56 -27.85 -2.17
C GLY A 130 13.49 -26.38 -2.61
N GLU A 131 14.36 -25.56 -2.09
CA GLU A 131 14.42 -24.13 -2.36
C GLU A 131 14.68 -23.79 -3.84
N ASP A 132 15.47 -24.60 -4.54
CA ASP A 132 15.76 -24.39 -5.95
C ASP A 132 14.48 -24.53 -6.81
N THR A 133 13.63 -25.51 -6.49
CA THR A 133 12.32 -25.67 -7.15
C THR A 133 11.41 -24.49 -6.84
N ARG A 134 11.40 -24.02 -5.59
CA ARG A 134 10.61 -22.87 -5.15
C ARG A 134 11.09 -21.59 -5.85
N ALA A 135 12.40 -21.35 -5.92
CA ALA A 135 13.00 -20.20 -6.60
C ALA A 135 12.61 -20.17 -8.09
N LEU A 136 12.72 -21.29 -8.79
CA LEU A 136 12.29 -21.42 -10.19
C LEU A 136 10.80 -21.09 -10.35
N GLY A 137 9.98 -21.62 -9.45
CA GLY A 137 8.53 -21.37 -9.44
C GLY A 137 8.17 -19.90 -9.26
N ILE A 138 8.83 -19.21 -8.32
CA ILE A 138 8.63 -17.77 -8.09
C ILE A 138 9.01 -16.97 -9.34
N MET A 139 10.21 -17.16 -9.88
CA MET A 139 10.67 -16.43 -11.05
C MET A 139 9.74 -16.63 -12.27
N ARG A 140 9.25 -17.85 -12.51
CA ARG A 140 8.31 -18.13 -13.60
C ARG A 140 6.97 -17.42 -13.40
N ARG A 141 6.40 -17.47 -12.19
CA ARG A 141 5.14 -16.78 -11.88
C ARG A 141 5.28 -15.28 -12.00
N THR A 142 6.32 -14.68 -11.42
CA THR A 142 6.56 -13.24 -11.48
C THR A 142 6.78 -12.77 -12.92
N LEU A 143 7.55 -13.51 -13.72
CA LEU A 143 7.74 -13.17 -15.14
C LEU A 143 6.42 -13.23 -15.93
N ALA A 144 5.58 -14.21 -15.65
CA ALA A 144 4.31 -14.38 -16.37
C ALA A 144 3.25 -13.34 -15.99
N ARG A 145 3.22 -12.91 -14.72
CA ARG A 145 2.18 -12.06 -14.16
C ARG A 145 2.59 -10.59 -14.10
N ASP A 146 3.76 -10.30 -13.54
CA ASP A 146 4.11 -8.96 -13.08
C ASP A 146 5.15 -8.26 -13.97
N LEU A 147 5.96 -9.01 -14.72
CA LEU A 147 7.05 -8.48 -15.53
C LEU A 147 6.75 -8.56 -17.04
N GLY A 148 5.63 -7.96 -17.45
CA GLY A 148 5.30 -7.78 -18.86
C GLY A 148 6.29 -6.87 -19.59
N ALA A 149 6.27 -6.86 -20.93
CA ALA A 149 7.02 -5.89 -21.72
C ALA A 149 6.56 -4.46 -21.37
N VAL A 150 7.53 -3.56 -21.24
CA VAL A 150 7.27 -2.13 -21.01
C VAL A 150 7.27 -1.43 -22.36
N ALA A 151 6.21 -0.67 -22.64
CA ALA A 151 6.19 0.22 -23.80
C ALA A 151 6.98 1.50 -23.49
N ALA A 152 7.73 2.00 -24.46
CA ALA A 152 8.27 3.35 -24.36
C ALA A 152 7.09 4.34 -24.25
N PRO A 153 7.19 5.39 -23.41
CA PRO A 153 6.18 6.43 -23.43
C PRO A 153 6.13 7.00 -24.84
N THR A 154 5.00 6.86 -25.49
CA THR A 154 4.73 7.68 -26.66
C THR A 154 4.49 9.09 -26.12
N ALA A 155 5.20 10.09 -26.65
CA ALA A 155 4.92 11.48 -26.34
C ALA A 155 3.39 11.67 -26.43
N SER A 156 2.78 12.06 -25.32
CA SER A 156 1.35 12.38 -25.37
C SER A 156 1.17 13.47 -26.41
N PRO A 157 0.24 13.34 -27.35
CA PRO A 157 -0.11 14.47 -28.19
C PRO A 157 -0.46 15.61 -27.24
N ASP A 158 0.13 16.77 -27.53
CA ASP A 158 0.01 17.99 -26.73
C ASP A 158 -1.41 18.17 -26.18
N GLY A 159 -1.52 18.36 -24.87
CA GLY A 159 -2.70 18.92 -24.26
C GLY A 159 -3.92 18.01 -24.20
N ALA A 160 -3.77 16.70 -23.94
CA ALA A 160 -4.93 15.93 -23.51
C ALA A 160 -5.44 16.53 -22.20
N ALA A 161 -6.39 17.44 -22.30
CA ALA A 161 -7.15 17.95 -21.18
C ALA A 161 -7.57 16.75 -20.32
N GLU A 162 -7.39 16.88 -19.02
CA GLU A 162 -7.81 15.86 -18.06
C GLU A 162 -9.31 15.64 -18.21
N HIS A 163 -9.67 14.59 -18.91
CA HIS A 163 -11.08 14.32 -19.18
C HIS A 163 -11.64 13.53 -18.01
N GLN A 164 -12.74 14.03 -17.46
CA GLN A 164 -13.51 13.28 -16.48
C GLN A 164 -13.81 11.89 -17.02
N PRO A 165 -13.53 10.80 -16.28
CA PRO A 165 -13.89 9.46 -16.73
C PRO A 165 -15.43 9.35 -16.87
N PRO A 166 -15.91 8.44 -17.73
CA PRO A 166 -17.36 8.21 -17.88
C PRO A 166 -17.90 7.54 -16.61
N CYS A 167 -18.36 8.34 -15.64
CA CYS A 167 -18.89 7.86 -14.37
C CYS A 167 -20.38 7.53 -14.41
N GLU A 168 -21.07 7.91 -15.48
CA GLU A 168 -22.45 7.51 -15.77
C GLU A 168 -22.44 6.28 -16.69
N TYR A 169 -22.72 5.10 -16.14
CA TYR A 169 -22.75 3.82 -16.84
C TYR A 169 -23.73 2.84 -16.16
N ASP A 170 -24.21 1.87 -16.92
CA ASP A 170 -24.98 0.74 -16.38
C ASP A 170 -24.01 -0.30 -15.79
N ALA A 171 -23.91 -0.29 -14.45
CA ALA A 171 -23.03 -1.21 -13.74
C ALA A 171 -23.42 -2.68 -13.93
N GLY A 172 -24.73 -2.98 -14.08
CA GLY A 172 -25.23 -4.32 -14.33
C GLY A 172 -24.81 -4.85 -15.70
N ALA A 173 -24.97 -4.02 -16.74
CA ALA A 173 -24.54 -4.36 -18.10
C ALA A 173 -23.02 -4.56 -18.18
N VAL A 174 -22.24 -3.69 -17.54
CA VAL A 174 -20.77 -3.82 -17.47
C VAL A 174 -20.37 -5.11 -16.74
N ALA A 175 -20.98 -5.40 -15.59
CA ALA A 175 -20.69 -6.62 -14.83
C ALA A 175 -21.04 -7.90 -15.57
N ALA A 176 -22.07 -7.89 -16.42
CA ALA A 176 -22.51 -9.04 -17.20
C ALA A 176 -21.62 -9.35 -18.41
N ALA A 177 -20.84 -8.38 -18.89
CA ALA A 177 -19.97 -8.55 -20.05
C ALA A 177 -18.82 -9.53 -19.82
N PRO A 178 -18.20 -10.12 -20.86
CA PRO A 178 -16.92 -10.81 -20.73
C PRO A 178 -15.87 -9.89 -20.09
N ASN A 179 -15.13 -10.42 -19.11
CA ASN A 179 -14.21 -9.63 -18.23
C ASN A 179 -14.91 -8.49 -17.46
N GLY A 180 -16.22 -8.62 -17.23
CA GLY A 180 -17.05 -7.59 -16.60
C GLY A 180 -16.56 -7.18 -15.20
N LEU A 181 -16.05 -8.11 -14.40
CA LEU A 181 -15.48 -7.83 -13.08
C LEU A 181 -14.32 -6.82 -13.17
N ASP A 182 -13.32 -7.13 -13.99
CA ASP A 182 -12.16 -6.23 -14.17
C ASP A 182 -12.56 -4.87 -14.77
N SER A 183 -13.50 -4.87 -15.70
CA SER A 183 -13.98 -3.65 -16.35
C SER A 183 -14.74 -2.77 -15.38
N LEU A 184 -15.63 -3.35 -14.57
CA LEU A 184 -16.41 -2.64 -13.57
C LEU A 184 -15.51 -2.05 -12.48
N ARG A 185 -14.56 -2.85 -11.98
CA ARG A 185 -13.57 -2.40 -10.99
C ARG A 185 -12.79 -1.18 -11.48
N LYS A 186 -12.29 -1.22 -12.72
CA LYS A 186 -11.55 -0.10 -13.33
C LYS A 186 -12.40 1.16 -13.48
N LEU A 187 -13.66 1.01 -13.89
CA LEU A 187 -14.56 2.16 -14.03
C LEU A 187 -14.86 2.80 -12.68
N ILE A 188 -15.21 2.01 -11.68
CA ILE A 188 -15.46 2.52 -10.32
C ILE A 188 -14.22 3.22 -9.79
N TYR A 189 -13.05 2.58 -9.92
CA TYR A 189 -11.81 3.13 -9.37
C TYR A 189 -11.35 4.40 -10.12
N ALA A 190 -11.54 4.47 -11.43
CA ALA A 190 -11.28 5.69 -12.20
C ALA A 190 -12.19 6.86 -11.75
N CYS A 191 -13.47 6.58 -11.55
CA CYS A 191 -14.42 7.58 -11.05
C CYS A 191 -14.11 8.01 -9.61
N TYR A 192 -13.72 7.06 -8.76
CA TYR A 192 -13.24 7.34 -7.40
C TYR A 192 -12.00 8.24 -7.43
N GLY A 193 -11.00 7.89 -8.25
CA GLY A 193 -9.76 8.66 -8.40
C GLY A 193 -10.01 10.10 -8.85
N TRP A 194 -10.93 10.29 -9.80
CA TRP A 194 -11.36 11.62 -10.23
C TRP A 194 -12.05 12.37 -9.09
N ALA A 195 -13.07 11.78 -8.49
CA ALA A 195 -13.88 12.43 -7.46
C ALA A 195 -13.04 12.85 -6.24
N GLN A 196 -12.11 12.01 -5.79
CA GLN A 196 -11.26 12.31 -4.63
C GLN A 196 -10.29 13.49 -4.85
N SER A 197 -10.00 13.85 -6.11
CA SER A 197 -9.09 14.95 -6.47
C SER A 197 -9.83 16.23 -6.89
N HIS A 198 -11.16 16.20 -7.02
CA HIS A 198 -11.99 17.27 -7.55
C HIS A 198 -13.19 17.59 -6.64
N LEU A 199 -12.93 17.64 -5.34
CA LEU A 199 -13.96 18.06 -4.38
C LEU A 199 -14.11 19.58 -4.43
N THR A 200 -15.34 20.06 -4.32
CA THR A 200 -15.63 21.50 -4.31
C THR A 200 -16.21 21.91 -2.95
N LEU A 201 -15.60 22.91 -2.32
CA LEU A 201 -16.10 23.50 -1.11
C LEU A 201 -15.97 25.03 -1.20
N GLU A 202 -17.09 25.75 -1.12
CA GLU A 202 -17.16 27.21 -1.14
C GLU A 202 -16.45 27.88 -2.36
N GLY A 203 -16.34 27.13 -3.48
CA GLY A 203 -15.70 27.59 -4.72
C GLY A 203 -14.25 27.13 -4.90
N ASP A 204 -13.63 26.58 -3.85
CA ASP A 204 -12.29 26.01 -3.92
C ASP A 204 -12.34 24.52 -4.32
N THR A 205 -11.34 24.08 -5.08
CA THR A 205 -11.13 22.64 -5.38
C THR A 205 -10.16 22.06 -4.37
N LEU A 206 -10.59 20.98 -3.72
CA LEU A 206 -9.83 20.28 -2.69
C LEU A 206 -9.66 18.79 -3.08
N ASP A 207 -8.68 18.15 -2.51
CA ASP A 207 -8.56 16.69 -2.51
C ASP A 207 -9.08 16.08 -1.20
N ARG A 208 -9.37 14.78 -1.24
CA ARG A 208 -9.91 14.02 -0.10
C ARG A 208 -9.01 14.09 1.14
N LEU A 209 -7.69 13.99 0.97
CA LEU A 209 -6.76 14.00 2.11
C LEU A 209 -6.74 15.36 2.79
N SER A 210 -6.79 16.43 2.01
CA SER A 210 -6.92 17.81 2.51
C SER A 210 -8.19 18.00 3.33
N VAL A 211 -9.33 17.44 2.87
CA VAL A 211 -10.61 17.50 3.59
C VAL A 211 -10.53 16.68 4.89
N LEU A 212 -9.98 15.47 4.88
CA LEU A 212 -9.81 14.65 6.08
C LEU A 212 -8.90 15.33 7.10
N GLY A 213 -7.79 15.91 6.66
CA GLY A 213 -6.92 16.70 7.52
C GLY A 213 -7.61 17.93 8.11
N ALA A 214 -8.48 18.61 7.35
CA ALA A 214 -9.26 19.74 7.83
C ALA A 214 -10.32 19.30 8.86
N LEU A 215 -10.97 18.15 8.68
CA LEU A 215 -11.89 17.58 9.67
C LEU A 215 -11.23 17.38 11.03
N GLY A 216 -9.99 16.91 11.06
CA GLY A 216 -9.23 16.75 12.30
C GLY A 216 -8.91 18.06 13.03
N ARG A 217 -8.95 19.22 12.36
CA ARG A 217 -8.55 20.52 12.89
C ARG A 217 -9.68 21.52 13.09
N THR A 218 -10.80 21.36 12.41
CA THR A 218 -11.91 22.31 12.44
C THR A 218 -12.68 22.23 13.75
N GLU A 219 -12.69 23.30 14.54
CA GLU A 219 -13.34 23.35 15.86
C GLU A 219 -14.87 23.37 15.77
N SER A 220 -15.44 24.04 14.77
CA SER A 220 -16.87 24.17 14.58
C SER A 220 -17.50 22.85 14.13
N PRO A 221 -18.48 22.28 14.85
CA PRO A 221 -19.25 21.10 14.41
C PRO A 221 -19.94 21.29 13.06
N ASP A 222 -20.51 22.49 12.81
CA ASP A 222 -21.13 22.82 11.52
C ASP A 222 -20.09 22.90 10.39
N GLY A 223 -18.91 23.42 10.69
CA GLY A 223 -17.77 23.41 9.76
C GLY A 223 -17.34 21.99 9.42
N ARG A 224 -17.21 21.10 10.40
CA ARG A 224 -16.90 19.69 10.19
C ARG A 224 -17.98 18.99 9.37
N ARG A 225 -19.25 19.25 9.66
CA ARG A 225 -20.37 18.69 8.88
C ARG A 225 -20.28 19.12 7.41
N LYS A 226 -20.01 20.39 7.11
CA LYS A 226 -19.85 20.88 5.74
C LYS A 226 -18.68 20.20 5.02
N LEU A 227 -17.52 20.13 5.69
CA LEU A 227 -16.33 19.43 5.18
C LEU A 227 -16.62 17.94 4.91
N PHE A 228 -17.27 17.26 5.83
CA PHE A 228 -17.60 15.83 5.65
C PHE A 228 -18.54 15.60 4.48
N LEU A 229 -19.57 16.40 4.35
CA LEU A 229 -20.52 16.30 3.25
C LEU A 229 -19.91 16.69 1.90
N SER A 230 -18.84 17.49 1.86
CA SER A 230 -18.12 17.75 0.61
C SER A 230 -17.44 16.49 0.04
N LEU A 231 -17.28 15.42 0.83
CA LEU A 231 -16.79 14.11 0.38
C LEU A 231 -17.86 13.28 -0.35
N GLU A 232 -19.12 13.75 -0.43
CA GLU A 232 -20.21 13.02 -1.09
C GLU A 232 -19.87 12.54 -2.51
N PRO A 233 -19.23 13.31 -3.38
CA PRO A 233 -18.84 12.84 -4.71
C PRO A 233 -17.95 11.60 -4.69
N VAL A 234 -17.11 11.43 -3.65
CA VAL A 234 -16.22 10.27 -3.50
C VAL A 234 -17.03 9.00 -3.26
N TRP A 235 -17.91 8.99 -2.27
CA TRP A 235 -18.69 7.78 -2.00
C TRP A 235 -19.79 7.52 -3.03
N ARG A 236 -20.34 8.57 -3.66
CA ARG A 236 -21.27 8.40 -4.78
C ARG A 236 -20.62 7.77 -6.01
N SER A 237 -19.35 8.06 -6.28
CA SER A 237 -18.60 7.41 -7.37
C SER A 237 -18.53 5.89 -7.22
N VAL A 238 -18.54 5.39 -5.98
CA VAL A 238 -18.47 3.96 -5.64
C VAL A 238 -19.85 3.33 -5.51
N ASN A 239 -20.78 3.97 -4.79
CA ASN A 239 -22.06 3.37 -4.42
C ASN A 239 -23.31 4.10 -4.95
N ARG A 240 -23.15 5.25 -5.62
CA ARG A 240 -24.27 6.08 -6.09
C ARG A 240 -25.33 6.28 -5.00
N ASP A 241 -26.60 5.99 -5.31
CA ASP A 241 -27.73 6.13 -4.41
C ASP A 241 -28.04 4.86 -3.60
N ASN A 242 -27.08 3.97 -3.43
CA ASN A 242 -27.19 2.71 -2.69
C ASN A 242 -28.32 1.77 -3.19
N GLN A 243 -28.65 1.84 -4.48
CA GLN A 243 -29.61 0.93 -5.08
C GLN A 243 -28.98 -0.45 -5.36
N ARG A 244 -29.83 -1.47 -5.60
CA ARG A 244 -29.33 -2.82 -5.95
C ARG A 244 -28.43 -2.85 -7.17
N ALA A 245 -28.63 -1.93 -8.12
CA ALA A 245 -27.81 -1.76 -9.31
C ALA A 245 -26.61 -0.81 -9.10
N SER A 246 -26.34 -0.36 -7.88
CA SER A 246 -25.20 0.49 -7.58
C SER A 246 -23.88 -0.23 -7.88
N PRO A 247 -22.83 0.49 -8.36
CA PRO A 247 -21.61 -0.11 -8.88
C PRO A 247 -20.94 -1.07 -7.89
N TYR A 248 -20.78 -0.68 -6.62
CA TYR A 248 -20.18 -1.54 -5.60
C TYR A 248 -20.99 -2.82 -5.35
N ARG A 249 -22.33 -2.73 -5.27
CA ARG A 249 -23.18 -3.90 -5.06
C ARG A 249 -23.09 -4.89 -6.22
N MET A 250 -23.00 -4.38 -7.46
CA MET A 250 -22.80 -5.21 -8.64
C MET A 250 -21.40 -5.84 -8.66
N LEU A 251 -20.38 -5.07 -8.26
CA LEU A 251 -18.99 -5.53 -8.16
C LEU A 251 -18.87 -6.70 -7.18
N ILE A 252 -19.35 -6.51 -5.94
CA ILE A 252 -19.19 -7.53 -4.89
C ILE A 252 -20.00 -8.80 -5.20
N ALA A 253 -21.20 -8.66 -5.76
CA ALA A 253 -22.01 -9.80 -6.16
C ALA A 253 -21.33 -10.61 -7.29
N ARG A 254 -20.71 -9.93 -8.26
CA ARG A 254 -19.97 -10.58 -9.34
C ARG A 254 -18.69 -11.26 -8.82
N GLU A 255 -17.96 -10.59 -7.95
CA GLU A 255 -16.74 -11.09 -7.34
C GLU A 255 -16.98 -12.37 -6.53
N VAL A 256 -17.99 -12.37 -5.66
CA VAL A 256 -18.36 -13.56 -4.86
C VAL A 256 -18.78 -14.71 -5.78
N LYS A 257 -19.54 -14.42 -6.85
CA LYS A 257 -19.96 -15.41 -7.84
C LYS A 257 -18.76 -16.02 -8.59
N GLU A 258 -17.80 -15.21 -9.02
CA GLU A 258 -16.62 -15.70 -9.76
C GLU A 258 -15.66 -16.49 -8.88
N ARG A 259 -15.55 -16.10 -7.60
CA ARG A 259 -14.71 -16.80 -6.62
C ARG A 259 -15.25 -18.19 -6.30
N GLY A 260 -16.55 -18.39 -6.31
CA GLY A 260 -17.19 -19.67 -6.01
C GLY A 260 -16.81 -20.17 -4.61
N ASN A 261 -16.21 -21.38 -4.55
CA ASN A 261 -15.82 -22.03 -3.29
C ASN A 261 -14.44 -21.56 -2.74
N ALA A 262 -13.74 -20.68 -3.41
CA ALA A 262 -12.52 -20.09 -2.85
C ALA A 262 -12.88 -19.23 -1.63
N GLY A 263 -12.08 -19.33 -0.58
CA GLY A 263 -12.30 -18.52 0.64
C GLY A 263 -12.23 -17.02 0.36
N PRO A 264 -12.75 -16.18 1.28
CA PRO A 264 -12.67 -14.74 1.12
C PRO A 264 -11.20 -14.27 1.12
N PRO A 265 -10.87 -13.18 0.40
CA PRO A 265 -9.50 -12.65 0.32
C PRO A 265 -8.87 -12.39 1.71
N ALA A 266 -9.66 -11.89 2.66
CA ALA A 266 -9.23 -11.68 4.04
C ALA A 266 -8.70 -12.95 4.73
N ALA A 267 -9.23 -14.11 4.41
CA ALA A 267 -8.77 -15.38 4.99
C ALA A 267 -7.38 -15.81 4.46
N GLU A 268 -7.03 -15.43 3.25
CA GLU A 268 -5.69 -15.67 2.69
C GLU A 268 -4.65 -14.79 3.40
N GLN A 269 -4.93 -13.50 3.53
CA GLN A 269 -4.08 -12.54 4.26
C GLN A 269 -3.88 -12.96 5.72
N ALA A 270 -4.95 -13.38 6.39
CA ALA A 270 -4.90 -13.88 7.76
C ALA A 270 -3.96 -15.09 7.89
N ARG A 271 -4.09 -16.10 7.01
CA ARG A 271 -3.23 -17.30 7.03
C ARG A 271 -1.76 -16.97 6.80
N ALA A 272 -1.46 -16.08 5.85
CA ALA A 272 -0.10 -15.64 5.58
C ALA A 272 0.54 -14.93 6.78
N SER A 273 -0.27 -14.29 7.61
CA SER A 273 0.14 -13.56 8.82
C SER A 273 0.18 -14.43 10.09
N GLY A 274 -0.17 -15.70 10.01
CA GLY A 274 -0.28 -16.59 11.18
C GLY A 274 -1.56 -16.38 12.00
N VAL A 275 -2.52 -15.58 11.53
CA VAL A 275 -3.83 -15.42 12.16
C VAL A 275 -4.76 -16.54 11.70
N PRO A 276 -5.35 -17.34 12.61
CA PRO A 276 -6.30 -18.38 12.22
C PRO A 276 -7.55 -17.74 11.56
N PRO A 277 -7.88 -18.11 10.30
CA PRO A 277 -9.01 -17.49 9.59
C PRO A 277 -10.34 -17.59 10.34
N ASP A 278 -10.57 -18.71 11.02
CA ASP A 278 -11.81 -18.94 11.79
C ASP A 278 -11.91 -18.07 13.06
N SER A 279 -10.79 -17.58 13.56
CA SER A 279 -10.71 -16.69 14.73
C SER A 279 -10.72 -15.21 14.35
N LEU A 280 -10.45 -14.89 13.09
CA LEU A 280 -10.18 -13.52 12.63
C LEU A 280 -11.32 -12.56 12.97
N GLU A 281 -12.56 -12.87 12.56
CA GLU A 281 -13.70 -11.99 12.85
C GLU A 281 -13.91 -11.80 14.35
N GLY A 282 -13.79 -12.88 15.14
CA GLY A 282 -13.90 -12.80 16.62
C GLY A 282 -12.82 -11.91 17.23
N TRP A 283 -11.58 -11.95 16.71
CA TRP A 283 -10.50 -11.06 17.18
C TRP A 283 -10.77 -9.60 16.84
N LEU A 284 -11.21 -9.32 15.62
CA LEU A 284 -11.54 -7.96 15.20
C LEU A 284 -12.71 -7.39 16.00
N LEU A 285 -13.74 -8.19 16.28
CA LEU A 285 -14.84 -7.78 17.16
C LEU A 285 -14.36 -7.47 18.57
N ARG A 286 -13.48 -8.29 19.16
CA ARG A 286 -12.88 -8.01 20.48
C ARG A 286 -12.10 -6.70 20.49
N VAL A 287 -11.40 -6.34 19.40
CA VAL A 287 -10.73 -5.03 19.29
C VAL A 287 -11.75 -3.89 19.37
N LEU A 288 -12.85 -3.99 18.63
CA LEU A 288 -13.92 -2.97 18.68
C LEU A 288 -14.66 -2.94 20.03
N GLU A 289 -14.88 -4.09 20.66
CA GLU A 289 -15.47 -4.20 22.00
C GLU A 289 -14.55 -3.53 23.05
N THR A 290 -13.24 -3.80 22.99
CA THR A 290 -12.27 -3.15 23.88
C THR A 290 -12.25 -1.65 23.66
N TRP A 291 -12.29 -1.16 22.42
CA TRP A 291 -12.42 0.27 22.15
C TRP A 291 -13.66 0.87 22.83
N ARG A 292 -14.80 0.21 22.70
CA ARG A 292 -16.06 0.66 23.32
C ARG A 292 -15.99 0.68 24.85
N GLU A 293 -15.24 -0.25 25.46
CA GLU A 293 -15.01 -0.30 26.91
C GLU A 293 -14.15 0.85 27.40
N VAL A 294 -13.02 1.11 26.70
CA VAL A 294 -12.03 2.11 27.13
C VAL A 294 -12.36 3.53 26.66
N ASN A 295 -13.33 3.70 25.77
CA ASN A 295 -13.80 4.97 25.24
C ASN A 295 -15.31 5.15 25.50
N PRO A 296 -15.71 5.45 26.74
CA PRO A 296 -17.12 5.49 27.17
C PRO A 296 -17.89 6.71 26.69
N ASP A 297 -17.33 7.51 25.78
CA ASP A 297 -17.91 8.76 25.31
C ASP A 297 -19.34 8.58 24.75
N SER A 298 -20.10 9.66 24.75
CA SER A 298 -21.43 9.70 24.14
C SER A 298 -21.35 9.51 22.63
N MET A 299 -22.50 9.15 22.01
CA MET A 299 -22.60 9.09 20.56
C MET A 299 -22.19 10.40 19.90
N ILE A 300 -21.31 10.32 18.91
CA ILE A 300 -20.82 11.45 18.10
C ILE A 300 -21.33 11.35 16.66
N GLU A 301 -21.30 12.46 15.93
CA GLU A 301 -21.62 12.48 14.52
C GLU A 301 -20.45 11.93 13.69
N PRO A 302 -20.66 11.35 12.49
CA PRO A 302 -19.58 10.85 11.65
C PRO A 302 -18.49 11.89 11.35
N TRP A 303 -18.88 13.16 11.18
CA TRP A 303 -17.95 14.28 10.93
C TRP A 303 -17.14 14.70 12.15
N ASP A 304 -17.49 14.23 13.35
CA ASP A 304 -16.74 14.53 14.58
C ASP A 304 -15.63 13.52 14.85
N TRP A 305 -15.65 12.36 14.19
CA TRP A 305 -14.70 11.28 14.44
C TRP A 305 -13.24 11.73 14.35
N PHE A 306 -12.87 12.32 13.23
CA PHE A 306 -11.49 12.77 13.00
C PHE A 306 -11.06 13.87 13.96
N TYR A 307 -11.99 14.71 14.40
CA TYR A 307 -11.71 15.73 15.40
C TYR A 307 -11.49 15.13 16.78
N GLN A 308 -12.34 14.17 17.20
CA GLN A 308 -12.23 13.51 18.50
C GLN A 308 -10.93 12.70 18.61
N THR A 309 -10.55 11.99 17.56
CA THR A 309 -9.34 11.17 17.54
C THR A 309 -8.07 11.96 17.19
N GLY A 310 -8.17 13.19 16.69
CA GLY A 310 -7.06 14.02 16.22
C GLY A 310 -6.42 14.94 17.28
N LEU A 311 -6.68 14.76 18.58
CA LEU A 311 -6.21 15.67 19.62
C LEU A 311 -4.69 15.77 19.68
N THR A 312 -3.99 14.63 19.64
CA THR A 312 -2.52 14.59 19.69
C THR A 312 -1.91 15.37 18.52
N SER A 313 -2.44 15.14 17.31
CA SER A 313 -1.99 15.87 16.12
C SER A 313 -2.24 17.38 16.27
N ARG A 314 -3.44 17.80 16.67
CA ARG A 314 -3.73 19.24 16.88
C ARG A 314 -2.77 19.89 17.86
N ARG A 315 -2.45 19.22 18.96
CA ARG A 315 -1.57 19.75 20.02
C ARG A 315 -0.12 19.82 19.58
N LEU A 316 0.40 18.77 18.95
CA LEU A 316 1.83 18.60 18.70
C LEU A 316 2.27 18.99 17.28
N SER A 317 1.35 19.09 16.31
CA SER A 317 1.70 19.50 14.95
C SER A 317 2.45 20.83 14.85
N PRO A 318 2.16 21.86 15.64
CA PRO A 318 2.93 23.11 15.60
C PRO A 318 4.42 22.95 15.95
N LEU A 319 4.80 21.87 16.65
CA LEU A 319 6.19 21.57 17.02
C LEU A 319 6.98 20.90 15.90
N VAL A 320 6.32 20.48 14.82
CA VAL A 320 6.92 19.77 13.69
C VAL A 320 6.77 20.63 12.43
N SER A 321 7.73 21.52 12.17
CA SER A 321 7.73 22.28 10.92
C SER A 321 8.09 21.39 9.71
N LEU A 322 7.79 21.84 8.49
CA LEU A 322 8.10 21.10 7.25
C LEU A 322 9.61 20.78 7.16
N GLU A 323 10.47 21.75 7.51
CA GLU A 323 11.92 21.61 7.47
C GLU A 323 12.45 20.59 8.50
N ARG A 324 11.70 20.36 9.60
CA ARG A 324 12.06 19.38 10.62
C ARG A 324 11.72 17.95 10.24
N LEU A 325 10.74 17.69 9.37
CA LEU A 325 10.26 16.35 9.05
C LEU A 325 11.42 15.38 8.72
N ALA A 326 12.16 15.67 7.65
CA ALA A 326 13.23 14.80 7.20
C ALA A 326 14.39 14.69 8.20
N SER A 327 14.69 15.77 8.93
CA SER A 327 15.77 15.76 9.92
C SER A 327 15.40 14.93 11.14
N LEU A 328 14.17 15.06 11.65
CA LEU A 328 13.66 14.32 12.79
C LEU A 328 13.54 12.84 12.49
N ASN A 329 12.98 12.49 11.34
CA ASN A 329 12.94 11.11 10.85
C ASN A 329 14.33 10.46 10.86
N ARG A 330 15.35 11.12 10.30
CA ARG A 330 16.72 10.61 10.31
C ARG A 330 17.30 10.46 11.72
N GLN A 331 17.00 11.38 12.63
CA GLN A 331 17.49 11.32 14.01
C GLN A 331 16.87 10.15 14.77
N VAL A 332 15.56 9.94 14.63
CA VAL A 332 14.84 8.83 15.26
C VAL A 332 15.43 7.50 14.81
N TYR A 333 15.52 7.23 13.49
CA TYR A 333 16.06 5.96 13.01
C TYR A 333 17.55 5.78 13.34
N ARG A 334 18.35 6.84 13.33
CA ARG A 334 19.75 6.77 13.75
C ARG A 334 19.89 6.40 15.23
N SER A 335 19.03 6.93 16.10
CA SER A 335 19.04 6.56 17.52
C SER A 335 18.73 5.09 17.77
N LEU A 336 18.03 4.46 16.82
CA LEU A 336 17.71 3.02 16.80
C LEU A 336 18.77 2.16 16.09
N GLY A 337 19.92 2.74 15.74
CA GLY A 337 21.00 2.03 15.03
C GLY A 337 20.78 1.87 13.53
N ALA A 338 19.70 2.43 12.96
CA ALA A 338 19.42 2.41 11.52
C ALA A 338 19.91 3.72 10.87
N ASP A 339 21.18 3.78 10.45
CA ASP A 339 21.68 4.93 9.68
C ASP A 339 21.12 4.88 8.25
N LEU A 340 20.09 5.64 7.97
CA LEU A 340 19.34 5.66 6.70
C LEU A 340 20.24 5.95 5.49
N ARG A 341 21.31 6.75 5.67
CA ARG A 341 22.27 7.02 4.61
C ARG A 341 23.14 5.80 4.32
N ALA A 342 23.63 5.14 5.36
CA ALA A 342 24.41 3.91 5.22
C ALA A 342 23.57 2.76 4.65
N LEU A 343 22.26 2.73 4.96
CA LEU A 343 21.28 1.79 4.40
C LEU A 343 20.87 2.13 2.95
N GLY A 344 21.32 3.25 2.40
CA GLY A 344 21.03 3.63 1.01
C GLY A 344 19.62 4.13 0.75
N VAL A 345 18.87 4.50 1.80
CA VAL A 345 17.50 5.03 1.68
C VAL A 345 17.50 6.35 0.93
N GLN A 346 16.65 6.44 -0.10
CA GLN A 346 16.45 7.63 -0.91
C GLN A 346 15.08 8.25 -0.60
N TYR A 347 15.00 9.58 -0.73
CA TYR A 347 13.78 10.32 -0.46
C TYR A 347 13.44 11.27 -1.60
N ASP A 348 12.17 11.33 -1.95
CA ASP A 348 11.57 12.33 -2.82
C ASP A 348 10.34 12.87 -2.10
N LEU A 349 10.49 13.95 -1.35
CA LEU A 349 9.46 14.52 -0.47
C LEU A 349 8.86 15.83 -1.01
N GLU A 350 9.47 16.38 -2.07
CA GLU A 350 9.07 17.67 -2.61
C GLU A 350 7.79 17.55 -3.44
N PRO A 351 6.83 18.46 -3.23
CA PRO A 351 5.65 18.55 -4.08
C PRO A 351 6.01 19.03 -5.49
N ARG A 352 5.43 18.42 -6.49
CA ARG A 352 5.48 18.86 -7.89
C ARG A 352 4.21 18.46 -8.63
N GLU A 353 3.98 19.13 -9.74
CA GLU A 353 2.88 18.75 -10.63
C GLU A 353 3.05 17.31 -11.08
N GLY A 354 1.96 16.58 -11.02
CA GLY A 354 1.90 15.23 -11.52
C GLY A 354 2.50 14.16 -10.63
N LYS A 355 3.00 14.49 -9.45
CA LYS A 355 3.45 13.50 -8.47
C LYS A 355 2.26 12.88 -7.75
N THR A 356 2.35 11.59 -7.47
CA THR A 356 1.35 10.88 -6.68
C THR A 356 1.15 11.56 -5.31
N PRO A 357 -0.09 11.91 -4.93
CA PRO A 357 -0.33 12.68 -3.71
C PRO A 357 -0.28 11.87 -2.41
N VAL A 358 -0.05 10.55 -2.49
CA VAL A 358 0.08 9.65 -1.32
C VAL A 358 1.54 9.31 -1.07
N ALA A 359 1.91 9.11 0.20
CA ALA A 359 3.22 8.58 0.52
C ALA A 359 3.28 7.07 0.24
N TYR A 360 4.45 6.58 -0.17
CA TYR A 360 4.73 5.16 -0.35
C TYR A 360 6.21 4.89 -0.42
N CYS A 361 6.59 3.64 -0.14
CA CYS A 361 7.96 3.15 -0.30
C CYS A 361 8.03 2.06 -1.37
N THR A 362 9.13 2.04 -2.13
CA THR A 362 9.39 1.01 -3.14
C THR A 362 10.86 0.64 -3.21
N PHE A 363 11.14 -0.50 -3.86
CA PHE A 363 12.50 -0.84 -4.22
C PHE A 363 13.00 0.10 -5.33
N GLY A 364 14.25 0.59 -5.21
CA GLY A 364 14.93 1.28 -6.30
C GLY A 364 15.92 0.36 -7.00
N ASN A 365 16.65 -0.44 -6.21
CA ASN A 365 17.46 -1.56 -6.66
C ASN A 365 17.28 -2.75 -5.73
N ARG A 366 17.28 -3.96 -6.30
CA ARG A 366 17.13 -5.19 -5.52
C ARG A 366 18.44 -5.59 -4.84
N PRO A 367 18.38 -6.13 -3.62
CA PRO A 367 19.57 -6.65 -2.94
C PRO A 367 20.10 -7.89 -3.67
N ARG A 368 21.43 -8.03 -3.73
CA ARG A 368 22.10 -9.18 -4.39
C ARG A 368 23.59 -9.27 -4.10
N PHE A 369 24.18 -10.41 -4.40
CA PHE A 369 25.62 -10.54 -4.45
C PHE A 369 26.16 -10.06 -5.82
N ILE A 370 27.19 -9.22 -5.79
CA ILE A 370 27.93 -8.77 -6.99
C ILE A 370 29.41 -8.94 -6.71
N ASN A 371 30.12 -9.70 -7.55
CA ASN A 371 31.56 -9.96 -7.43
C ASN A 371 31.97 -10.43 -6.02
N GLY A 372 31.17 -11.33 -5.41
CA GLY A 372 31.42 -11.87 -4.08
C GLY A 372 31.07 -10.96 -2.90
N GLY A 373 30.67 -9.71 -3.16
CA GLY A 373 30.21 -8.75 -2.16
C GLY A 373 28.68 -8.61 -2.14
N TRP A 374 28.12 -8.51 -0.95
CA TRP A 374 26.69 -8.21 -0.77
C TRP A 374 26.42 -6.73 -1.09
N ARG A 375 25.41 -6.47 -1.91
CA ARG A 375 24.84 -5.14 -2.12
C ARG A 375 23.41 -5.15 -1.61
N ALA A 376 23.15 -4.29 -0.62
CA ALA A 376 21.81 -4.07 -0.09
C ALA A 376 20.87 -3.47 -1.14
N GLY A 377 19.56 -3.60 -0.91
CA GLY A 377 18.55 -2.87 -1.65
C GLY A 377 18.70 -1.36 -1.46
N GLN A 378 18.24 -0.58 -2.43
CA GLN A 378 18.19 0.88 -2.35
C GLN A 378 16.73 1.33 -2.39
N PRO A 379 16.04 1.38 -1.26
CA PRO A 379 14.64 1.79 -1.21
C PRO A 379 14.48 3.28 -1.49
N TRP A 380 13.32 3.62 -2.04
CA TRP A 380 12.87 4.99 -2.26
C TRP A 380 11.58 5.25 -1.49
N VAL A 381 11.57 6.35 -0.77
CA VAL A 381 10.38 6.91 -0.10
C VAL A 381 9.89 8.11 -0.90
N PHE A 382 8.66 8.04 -1.35
CA PHE A 382 7.97 9.14 -2.04
C PHE A 382 6.88 9.70 -1.14
N ALA A 383 6.78 11.02 -1.06
CA ALA A 383 5.69 11.73 -0.40
C ALA A 383 5.55 13.14 -0.97
N THR A 384 4.44 13.80 -0.70
CA THR A 384 4.16 15.16 -1.20
C THR A 384 3.78 16.06 -0.03
N TYR A 385 4.77 16.42 0.79
CA TYR A 385 4.54 17.26 1.96
C TYR A 385 4.57 18.75 1.61
N ARG A 386 3.45 19.43 1.84
CA ARG A 386 3.30 20.89 1.69
C ARG A 386 3.37 21.61 3.03
N THR A 387 3.14 20.90 4.11
CA THR A 387 3.14 21.39 5.49
C THR A 387 3.89 20.41 6.38
N GLY A 388 4.33 20.90 7.55
CA GLY A 388 4.75 20.03 8.64
C GLY A 388 3.57 19.34 9.31
N GLY A 389 3.76 18.91 10.54
CA GLY A 389 2.75 18.31 11.39
C GLY A 389 3.08 16.90 11.84
N LEU A 390 2.41 16.47 12.91
CA LEU A 390 2.65 15.17 13.52
C LEU A 390 2.20 14.04 12.60
N ASP A 391 1.09 14.23 11.87
CA ASP A 391 0.56 13.20 10.96
C ASP A 391 1.53 12.94 9.79
N ASN A 392 2.09 14.02 9.20
CA ASN A 392 3.11 13.89 8.15
C ASN A 392 4.41 13.27 8.66
N LEU A 393 4.77 13.53 9.92
CA LEU A 393 5.91 12.86 10.56
C LEU A 393 5.63 11.38 10.80
N ASN A 394 4.44 11.03 11.28
CA ASN A 394 4.02 9.65 11.47
C ASN A 394 4.07 8.87 10.15
N GLU A 395 3.49 9.44 9.08
CA GLU A 395 3.53 8.86 7.74
C GLU A 395 4.97 8.69 7.23
N LEU A 396 5.83 9.70 7.41
CA LEU A 396 7.24 9.61 6.99
C LEU A 396 8.02 8.56 7.79
N LEU A 397 7.75 8.41 9.08
CA LEU A 397 8.34 7.34 9.90
C LEU A 397 7.87 5.96 9.44
N HIS A 398 6.59 5.80 9.09
CA HIS A 398 6.00 4.59 8.53
C HIS A 398 6.67 4.20 7.21
N GLU A 399 6.72 5.12 6.23
CA GLU A 399 7.35 4.84 4.93
C GLU A 399 8.85 4.56 5.05
N THR A 400 9.52 5.22 6.00
CA THR A 400 10.91 4.91 6.33
C THR A 400 11.04 3.52 6.97
N GLY A 401 10.05 3.05 7.72
CA GLY A 401 9.99 1.68 8.25
C GLY A 401 10.01 0.64 7.13
N HIS A 402 9.21 0.84 6.08
CA HIS A 402 9.28 0.04 4.85
C HIS A 402 10.67 0.09 4.23
N ALA A 403 11.28 1.27 4.13
CA ALA A 403 12.62 1.42 3.55
C ALA A 403 13.69 0.69 4.35
N VAL A 404 13.63 0.77 5.67
CA VAL A 404 14.55 0.05 6.59
C VAL A 404 14.35 -1.46 6.48
N HIS A 405 13.13 -1.95 6.32
CA HIS A 405 12.83 -3.35 6.06
C HIS A 405 13.45 -3.80 4.71
N ILE A 406 13.20 -3.08 3.60
CA ILE A 406 13.82 -3.39 2.29
C ILE A 406 15.35 -3.47 2.38
N ALA A 407 15.98 -2.50 3.06
CA ALA A 407 17.43 -2.45 3.21
C ALA A 407 17.98 -3.64 4.01
N ALA A 408 17.19 -4.22 4.91
CA ALA A 408 17.55 -5.37 5.71
C ALA A 408 17.41 -6.72 4.98
N ILE A 409 16.64 -6.81 3.89
CA ILE A 409 16.44 -8.07 3.15
C ILE A 409 17.79 -8.60 2.67
N ARG A 410 18.10 -9.84 3.08
CA ARG A 410 19.35 -10.52 2.73
C ARG A 410 19.08 -11.96 2.32
N SER A 411 18.48 -12.11 1.16
CA SER A 411 18.09 -13.38 0.57
C SER A 411 18.62 -13.53 -0.85
N ARG A 412 18.56 -14.75 -1.40
CA ARG A 412 18.94 -14.97 -2.82
C ARG A 412 17.97 -14.25 -3.76
N PRO A 413 18.37 -13.91 -5.01
CA PRO A 413 17.60 -13.05 -5.91
C PRO A 413 16.14 -13.44 -6.11
N ALA A 414 15.84 -14.73 -6.22
CA ALA A 414 14.46 -15.20 -6.38
C ALA A 414 13.54 -14.88 -5.19
N PHE A 415 14.12 -14.68 -4.01
CA PHE A 415 13.42 -14.39 -2.75
C PHE A 415 13.56 -12.94 -2.28
N SER A 416 14.32 -12.12 -3.01
CA SER A 416 14.54 -10.71 -2.67
C SER A 416 13.35 -9.85 -3.11
N ASP A 417 12.26 -9.98 -2.38
CA ASP A 417 11.00 -9.24 -2.55
C ASP A 417 10.33 -9.00 -1.21
N TRP A 418 9.19 -8.30 -1.20
CA TRP A 418 8.33 -8.22 -0.04
C TRP A 418 7.99 -9.63 0.48
N PRO A 419 7.87 -9.80 1.81
CA PRO A 419 7.32 -11.03 2.38
C PRO A 419 5.95 -11.40 1.79
N ASP A 420 5.55 -12.66 1.96
CA ASP A 420 4.29 -13.20 1.44
C ASP A 420 3.05 -12.82 2.28
N SER A 421 3.17 -11.76 3.09
CA SER A 421 2.09 -11.23 3.95
C SER A 421 2.10 -9.71 3.94
N ASP A 422 1.11 -9.11 3.26
CA ASP A 422 0.92 -7.66 3.26
C ASP A 422 0.64 -7.12 4.67
N PRO A 423 -0.20 -7.77 5.54
CA PRO A 423 -0.38 -7.31 6.92
C PRO A 423 0.92 -7.25 7.72
N PHE A 424 1.85 -8.17 7.49
CA PHE A 424 3.16 -8.12 8.13
C PHE A 424 4.01 -6.96 7.60
N THR A 425 3.97 -6.71 6.31
CA THR A 425 4.71 -5.61 5.68
C THR A 425 4.26 -4.26 6.23
N GLU A 426 2.94 -4.05 6.37
CA GLU A 426 2.37 -2.86 7.01
C GLU A 426 2.70 -2.80 8.52
N ALA A 427 2.59 -3.93 9.22
CA ALA A 427 2.91 -4.01 10.64
C ALA A 427 4.33 -3.54 10.96
N VAL A 428 5.33 -4.02 10.22
CA VAL A 428 6.72 -3.67 10.50
C VAL A 428 7.08 -2.24 10.09
N ALA A 429 6.35 -1.62 9.18
CA ALA A 429 6.46 -0.20 8.87
C ALA A 429 6.03 0.67 10.06
N ASP A 430 4.99 0.24 10.76
CA ASP A 430 4.48 0.90 11.96
C ASP A 430 5.36 0.74 13.20
N PHE A 431 6.41 -0.08 13.16
CA PHE A 431 7.21 -0.44 14.34
C PHE A 431 7.69 0.80 15.12
N VAL A 432 8.15 1.81 14.42
CA VAL A 432 8.67 3.07 14.98
C VAL A 432 7.63 4.18 14.90
N ALA A 433 6.81 4.20 13.84
CA ALA A 433 5.83 5.26 13.61
C ALA A 433 4.82 5.40 14.76
N LEU A 434 4.42 4.29 15.38
CA LEU A 434 3.47 4.29 16.49
C LEU A 434 4.00 4.94 17.78
N ASP A 435 5.30 5.19 17.88
CA ASP A 435 5.90 5.83 19.07
C ASP A 435 5.51 7.31 19.19
N VAL A 436 5.12 7.96 18.09
CA VAL A 436 4.68 9.38 18.11
C VAL A 436 3.47 9.63 19.03
N TYR A 437 2.76 8.57 19.40
CA TYR A 437 1.61 8.61 20.31
C TYR A 437 1.99 8.36 21.79
N GLU A 438 3.25 8.03 22.07
CA GLU A 438 3.73 7.78 23.43
C GLU A 438 4.30 9.07 24.06
N PRO A 439 3.87 9.45 25.28
CA PRO A 439 4.34 10.68 25.92
C PRO A 439 5.86 10.75 26.10
N ALA A 440 6.52 9.63 26.39
CA ALA A 440 7.98 9.57 26.53
C ALA A 440 8.69 9.94 25.21
N TRP A 441 8.20 9.44 24.07
CA TRP A 441 8.70 9.77 22.74
C TRP A 441 8.46 11.25 22.43
N GLN A 442 7.24 11.74 22.67
CA GLN A 442 6.85 13.14 22.43
C GLN A 442 7.72 14.11 23.24
N GLN A 443 7.89 13.86 24.54
CA GLN A 443 8.73 14.69 25.39
C GLN A 443 10.20 14.68 24.94
N HIS A 444 10.72 13.50 24.55
CA HIS A 444 12.12 13.35 24.13
C HIS A 444 12.40 14.06 22.80
N TRP A 445 11.54 13.90 21.80
CA TRP A 445 11.80 14.38 20.44
C TRP A 445 11.17 15.73 20.11
N LEU A 446 10.06 16.09 20.77
CA LEU A 446 9.33 17.32 20.48
C LEU A 446 9.48 18.36 21.59
N GLY A 447 9.82 17.94 22.81
CA GLY A 447 9.95 18.82 24.00
C GLY A 447 8.61 19.14 24.67
N ASP A 448 7.52 18.53 24.23
CA ASP A 448 6.17 18.62 24.84
C ASP A 448 5.46 17.28 24.64
N SER A 449 4.39 17.02 25.39
CA SER A 449 3.65 15.77 25.31
C SER A 449 2.17 15.99 25.63
N VAL A 450 1.34 15.02 25.21
CA VAL A 450 -0.06 14.90 25.65
C VAL A 450 -0.18 13.81 26.71
N PRO A 451 -1.27 13.80 27.51
CA PRO A 451 -1.57 12.66 28.38
C PRO A 451 -1.61 11.34 27.60
N LEU A 452 -1.18 10.26 28.23
CA LEU A 452 -1.13 8.93 27.57
C LEU A 452 -2.49 8.53 26.99
N ALA A 453 -3.58 8.73 27.72
CA ALA A 453 -4.92 8.41 27.24
C ALA A 453 -5.27 9.13 25.93
N ASP A 454 -4.87 10.40 25.76
CA ASP A 454 -5.11 11.19 24.55
C ASP A 454 -4.23 10.71 23.39
N GLY A 455 -2.96 10.38 23.67
CA GLY A 455 -2.07 9.76 22.70
C GLY A 455 -2.61 8.44 22.17
N LEU A 456 -2.99 7.53 23.07
CA LEU A 456 -3.55 6.24 22.72
C LEU A 456 -4.94 6.36 22.03
N ARG A 457 -5.78 7.32 22.43
CA ARG A 457 -7.04 7.59 21.74
C ARG A 457 -6.80 8.00 20.28
N SER A 458 -5.82 8.84 20.02
CA SER A 458 -5.45 9.21 18.64
C SER A 458 -4.93 8.01 17.85
N ARG A 459 -4.05 7.21 18.43
CA ARG A 459 -3.52 5.99 17.81
C ARG A 459 -4.62 4.99 17.49
N TYR A 460 -5.40 4.61 18.49
CA TYR A 460 -6.41 3.57 18.34
C TYR A 460 -7.65 4.03 17.59
N GLY A 461 -7.96 5.31 17.56
CA GLY A 461 -9.05 5.85 16.75
C GLY A 461 -8.87 5.57 15.26
N ALA A 462 -7.65 5.66 14.74
CA ALA A 462 -7.36 5.25 13.35
C ALA A 462 -7.50 3.73 13.17
N ILE A 463 -6.90 2.94 14.06
CA ILE A 463 -6.88 1.47 13.99
C ILE A 463 -8.30 0.88 14.05
N VAL A 464 -9.15 1.31 14.97
CA VAL A 464 -10.49 0.73 15.10
C VAL A 464 -11.40 1.08 13.93
N LEU A 465 -11.16 2.21 13.28
CA LEU A 465 -11.88 2.54 12.05
C LEU A 465 -11.47 1.63 10.89
N ASP A 466 -10.18 1.31 10.76
CA ASP A 466 -9.69 0.33 9.78
C ASP A 466 -10.18 -1.09 10.09
N VAL A 467 -10.26 -1.47 11.36
CA VAL A 467 -10.88 -2.74 11.80
C VAL A 467 -12.36 -2.78 11.42
N ALA A 468 -13.09 -1.67 11.57
CA ALA A 468 -14.49 -1.59 11.14
C ALA A 468 -14.63 -1.77 9.62
N TRP A 469 -13.73 -1.18 8.81
CA TRP A 469 -13.69 -1.40 7.35
C TRP A 469 -13.37 -2.85 6.98
N ALA A 470 -12.43 -3.50 7.69
CA ALA A 470 -12.11 -4.90 7.46
C ALA A 470 -13.32 -5.81 7.76
N LEU A 471 -14.02 -5.58 8.86
CA LEU A 471 -15.26 -6.30 9.20
C LEU A 471 -16.37 -6.02 8.20
N PHE A 472 -16.51 -4.77 7.75
CA PHE A 472 -17.47 -4.40 6.71
C PHE A 472 -17.20 -5.20 5.44
N GLU A 473 -15.95 -5.21 4.95
CA GLU A 473 -15.56 -5.96 3.77
C GLU A 473 -15.84 -7.46 3.92
N MET A 474 -15.48 -8.06 5.06
CA MET A 474 -15.77 -9.48 5.34
C MET A 474 -17.26 -9.78 5.30
N ARG A 475 -18.11 -8.92 5.88
CA ARG A 475 -19.57 -9.09 5.89
C ARG A 475 -20.16 -8.96 4.49
N MET A 476 -19.74 -7.98 3.70
CA MET A 476 -20.17 -7.80 2.32
C MET A 476 -19.73 -8.98 1.43
N GLN A 477 -18.54 -9.54 1.66
CA GLN A 477 -18.04 -10.72 0.96
C GLN A 477 -18.82 -12.00 1.33
N ARG A 478 -19.35 -12.07 2.55
CA ARG A 478 -20.18 -13.20 3.02
C ARG A 478 -21.61 -13.12 2.50
N ASP A 479 -22.20 -11.93 2.54
CA ASP A 479 -23.55 -11.65 2.05
C ASP A 479 -23.59 -10.41 1.15
N PRO A 480 -23.32 -10.59 -0.15
CA PRO A 480 -23.34 -9.50 -1.11
C PRO A 480 -24.75 -8.92 -1.37
N GLY A 481 -25.80 -9.57 -0.84
CA GLY A 481 -27.19 -9.09 -0.90
C GLY A 481 -27.51 -8.05 0.16
N SER A 482 -26.73 -7.97 1.23
CA SER A 482 -26.90 -6.99 2.31
C SER A 482 -26.82 -5.55 1.80
N ASP A 483 -27.46 -4.65 2.53
CA ASP A 483 -27.32 -3.21 2.30
C ASP A 483 -26.02 -2.70 2.92
N PRO A 484 -25.05 -2.23 2.12
CA PRO A 484 -23.74 -1.80 2.62
C PRO A 484 -23.84 -0.62 3.59
N ASN A 485 -24.78 0.31 3.40
CA ASN A 485 -24.97 1.42 4.32
C ASN A 485 -25.47 0.94 5.69
N LEU A 486 -26.39 -0.03 5.71
CA LEU A 486 -26.85 -0.61 6.98
C LEU A 486 -25.76 -1.41 7.67
N VAL A 487 -24.98 -2.23 6.93
CA VAL A 487 -23.85 -2.98 7.50
C VAL A 487 -22.84 -2.04 8.14
N TRP A 488 -22.48 -0.96 7.46
CA TRP A 488 -21.54 0.03 7.97
C TRP A 488 -22.08 0.80 9.16
N THR A 489 -23.31 1.29 9.05
CA THR A 489 -23.96 2.06 10.10
C THR A 489 -24.10 1.24 11.38
N THR A 490 -24.45 -0.03 11.27
CA THR A 490 -24.55 -0.94 12.42
C THR A 490 -23.18 -1.13 13.09
N LEU A 491 -22.12 -1.41 12.31
CA LEU A 491 -20.76 -1.55 12.85
C LEU A 491 -20.30 -0.30 13.59
N THR A 492 -20.47 0.86 12.97
CA THR A 492 -19.96 2.11 13.54
C THR A 492 -20.79 2.60 14.72
N SER A 493 -22.11 2.37 14.73
CA SER A 493 -22.94 2.76 15.87
C SER A 493 -22.74 1.83 17.07
N ASP A 494 -22.68 0.53 16.86
CA ASP A 494 -22.61 -0.45 17.94
C ASP A 494 -21.25 -0.42 18.65
N TYR A 495 -20.17 -0.20 17.90
CA TYR A 495 -18.82 -0.31 18.43
C TYR A 495 -18.07 1.02 18.55
N LEU A 496 -18.23 1.92 17.57
CA LEU A 496 -17.49 3.20 17.55
C LEU A 496 -18.31 4.37 18.14
N ARG A 497 -19.56 4.11 18.53
CA ARG A 497 -20.50 5.12 19.05
C ARG A 497 -20.71 6.29 18.09
N ILE A 498 -20.75 6.00 16.78
CA ILE A 498 -21.09 6.97 15.75
C ILE A 498 -22.60 6.93 15.51
N ARG A 499 -23.25 8.10 15.48
CA ARG A 499 -24.69 8.20 15.21
C ARG A 499 -25.04 7.56 13.87
N PRO A 500 -26.15 6.81 13.81
CA PRO A 500 -26.58 6.16 12.58
C PRO A 500 -26.91 7.16 11.48
N HIS A 501 -26.29 7.01 10.32
CA HIS A 501 -26.55 7.74 9.08
C HIS A 501 -26.61 6.77 7.90
N PRO A 502 -27.66 5.93 7.80
CA PRO A 502 -27.78 4.93 6.75
C PRO A 502 -28.00 5.55 5.36
N GLU A 503 -28.31 6.84 5.27
CA GLU A 503 -28.37 7.60 4.02
C GLU A 503 -27.01 7.95 3.46
N LEU A 504 -25.92 7.84 4.25
CA LEU A 504 -24.57 8.21 3.84
C LEU A 504 -23.71 6.97 3.54
N SER A 505 -23.22 6.85 2.33
CA SER A 505 -22.30 5.77 1.92
C SER A 505 -20.83 6.08 2.27
N TRP A 506 -20.57 6.71 3.42
CA TRP A 506 -19.22 7.19 3.75
C TRP A 506 -18.17 6.09 4.01
N TRP A 507 -18.57 4.84 4.17
CA TRP A 507 -17.68 3.68 4.12
C TRP A 507 -16.89 3.65 2.79
N ALA A 508 -17.46 4.14 1.72
CA ALA A 508 -16.88 4.17 0.39
C ALA A 508 -15.80 5.26 0.19
N MET A 509 -15.37 5.92 1.26
CA MET A 509 -14.16 6.77 1.25
C MET A 509 -12.87 5.97 1.07
N ARG A 510 -12.89 4.64 1.22
CA ARG A 510 -11.75 3.73 1.02
C ARG A 510 -11.83 3.10 -0.38
N GLY A 511 -11.06 3.62 -1.33
CA GLY A 511 -10.99 3.09 -2.69
C GLY A 511 -10.44 1.66 -2.77
N GLN A 512 -9.68 1.24 -1.75
CA GLN A 512 -9.16 -0.11 -1.60
C GLN A 512 -10.25 -1.18 -1.59
N LEU A 513 -11.44 -0.88 -1.08
CA LEU A 513 -12.61 -1.78 -1.12
C LEU A 513 -13.01 -2.18 -2.54
N VAL A 514 -12.65 -1.37 -3.53
CA VAL A 514 -12.91 -1.61 -4.95
C VAL A 514 -11.68 -2.16 -5.66
N ASP A 515 -10.53 -1.53 -5.46
CA ASP A 515 -9.30 -1.84 -6.20
C ASP A 515 -8.67 -3.16 -5.77
N SER A 516 -8.63 -3.42 -4.47
CA SER A 516 -7.85 -4.51 -3.87
C SER A 516 -8.66 -5.26 -2.81
N PRO A 517 -9.53 -6.21 -3.20
CA PRO A 517 -10.36 -6.97 -2.26
C PRO A 517 -9.53 -7.66 -1.17
N GLY A 518 -9.94 -7.50 0.08
CA GLY A 518 -9.24 -7.99 1.26
C GLY A 518 -8.16 -7.04 1.79
N TYR A 519 -7.91 -5.91 1.12
CA TYR A 519 -6.83 -4.98 1.50
C TYR A 519 -7.01 -4.37 2.88
N MET A 520 -8.25 -4.11 3.31
CA MET A 520 -8.51 -3.55 4.64
C MET A 520 -8.02 -4.45 5.78
N MET A 521 -7.84 -5.75 5.50
CA MET A 521 -7.24 -6.70 6.43
C MET A 521 -5.76 -6.42 6.69
N ASN A 522 -5.04 -5.80 5.76
CA ASN A 522 -3.63 -5.46 5.94
C ASN A 522 -3.44 -4.54 7.14
N TYR A 523 -4.31 -3.55 7.31
CA TYR A 523 -4.28 -2.64 8.45
C TYR A 523 -4.81 -3.30 9.73
N ALA A 524 -5.95 -4.01 9.64
CA ALA A 524 -6.58 -4.62 10.80
C ALA A 524 -5.73 -5.76 11.41
N ALA A 525 -5.27 -6.72 10.60
CA ALA A 525 -4.39 -7.78 11.06
C ALA A 525 -2.98 -7.24 11.34
N GLY A 526 -2.50 -6.27 10.57
CA GLY A 526 -1.23 -5.57 10.81
C GLY A 526 -1.17 -4.94 12.20
N SER A 527 -2.27 -4.34 12.66
CA SER A 527 -2.34 -3.75 14.01
C SER A 527 -2.20 -4.80 15.12
N ILE A 528 -2.77 -5.99 14.93
CA ILE A 528 -2.60 -7.12 15.86
C ILE A 528 -1.14 -7.58 15.87
N LEU A 529 -0.55 -7.74 14.69
CA LEU A 529 0.83 -8.19 14.54
C LEU A 529 1.82 -7.21 15.18
N ILE A 530 1.70 -5.92 14.86
CA ILE A 530 2.65 -4.94 15.37
C ILE A 530 2.58 -4.78 16.88
N ALA A 531 1.39 -4.86 17.47
CA ALA A 531 1.25 -4.84 18.92
C ALA A 531 1.98 -6.02 19.56
N ALA A 532 1.81 -7.24 19.04
CA ALA A 532 2.51 -8.44 19.52
C ALA A 532 4.02 -8.33 19.32
N ILE A 533 4.48 -7.89 18.15
CA ILE A 533 5.91 -7.72 17.84
C ILE A 533 6.55 -6.68 18.76
N ARG A 534 5.91 -5.55 18.99
CA ARG A 534 6.40 -4.49 19.89
C ARG A 534 6.44 -4.96 21.34
N ALA A 535 5.40 -5.64 21.82
CA ALA A 535 5.35 -6.22 23.17
C ALA A 535 6.51 -7.21 23.37
N ARG A 536 6.70 -8.14 22.43
CA ARG A 536 7.81 -9.10 22.47
C ARG A 536 9.18 -8.42 22.43
N THR A 537 9.33 -7.37 21.64
CA THR A 537 10.57 -6.60 21.58
C THR A 537 10.89 -5.97 22.93
N ARG A 538 9.92 -5.32 23.59
CA ARG A 538 10.10 -4.75 24.93
C ARG A 538 10.47 -5.82 25.97
N GLU A 539 9.84 -6.98 25.90
CA GLU A 539 10.09 -8.09 26.81
C GLU A 539 11.53 -8.64 26.70
N VAL A 540 12.00 -8.85 25.47
CA VAL A 540 13.26 -9.59 25.22
C VAL A 540 14.45 -8.67 25.00
N HIS A 541 14.25 -7.54 24.36
CA HIS A 541 15.31 -6.59 23.99
C HIS A 541 15.33 -5.38 24.92
N GLY A 542 14.18 -4.93 25.37
CA GLY A 542 14.03 -3.76 26.23
C GLY A 542 13.29 -2.61 25.53
N PRO A 543 13.10 -1.48 26.23
CA PRO A 543 12.45 -0.30 25.68
C PRO A 543 13.30 0.34 24.58
N PHE A 544 12.68 0.85 23.53
CA PHE A 544 13.35 1.44 22.35
C PHE A 544 12.77 2.80 21.93
N GLU A 545 11.67 3.23 22.51
CA GLU A 545 10.87 4.39 22.09
C GLU A 545 11.66 5.71 22.08
N THR A 546 12.61 5.87 22.97
CA THR A 546 13.47 7.08 23.06
C THR A 546 14.85 6.89 22.45
N GLY A 547 15.05 5.75 21.79
CA GLY A 547 16.30 5.39 21.13
C GLY A 547 17.02 4.22 21.81
N ASP A 548 17.48 3.29 20.96
CA ASP A 548 18.35 2.18 21.33
C ASP A 548 19.19 1.77 20.13
N SER A 549 20.45 2.11 20.12
CA SER A 549 21.34 1.91 18.97
C SER A 549 21.55 0.44 18.59
N THR A 550 21.10 -0.51 19.42
CA THR A 550 21.19 -1.96 19.16
C THR A 550 19.90 -2.53 18.55
N TRP A 551 18.80 -1.78 18.57
CA TRP A 551 17.49 -2.24 18.08
C TRP A 551 17.55 -2.77 16.64
N TYR A 552 18.08 -1.99 15.68
CA TYR A 552 18.10 -2.40 14.27
C TYR A 552 18.94 -3.67 14.06
N SER A 553 20.09 -3.77 14.72
CA SER A 553 20.95 -4.95 14.63
C SER A 553 20.32 -6.19 15.28
N TRP A 554 19.38 -6.00 16.20
CA TRP A 554 18.64 -7.07 16.85
C TRP A 554 17.41 -7.51 16.04
N VAL A 555 16.59 -6.56 15.55
CA VAL A 555 15.36 -6.82 14.78
C VAL A 555 15.70 -7.33 13.37
N GLY A 556 16.65 -6.71 12.69
CA GLY A 556 16.98 -6.99 11.30
C GLY A 556 17.20 -8.48 10.99
N PRO A 557 18.12 -9.17 11.67
CA PRO A 557 18.37 -10.60 11.44
C PRO A 557 17.21 -11.53 11.84
N ARG A 558 16.35 -11.10 12.77
CA ARG A 558 15.27 -11.92 13.35
C ARG A 558 13.94 -11.77 12.61
N LEU A 559 13.72 -10.61 12.01
CA LEU A 559 12.41 -10.26 11.46
C LEU A 559 12.46 -9.79 9.99
N TYR A 560 13.42 -8.92 9.61
CA TYR A 560 13.38 -8.20 8.33
C TYR A 560 14.14 -8.89 7.20
N ARG A 561 15.15 -9.72 7.49
CA ARG A 561 16.10 -10.20 6.47
C ARG A 561 15.52 -11.14 5.41
N PHE A 562 14.35 -11.72 5.63
CA PHE A 562 13.96 -12.96 4.94
C PHE A 562 13.34 -12.73 3.55
N GLY A 563 12.59 -11.63 3.31
CA GLY A 563 11.82 -11.48 2.08
C GLY A 563 10.91 -12.70 1.86
N LEU A 564 11.00 -13.31 0.67
CA LEU A 564 10.28 -14.55 0.35
C LEU A 564 11.05 -15.83 0.72
N GLU A 565 12.19 -15.75 1.41
CA GLU A 565 13.02 -16.91 1.74
C GLU A 565 12.30 -17.91 2.66
N ARG A 566 11.55 -17.38 3.62
CA ARG A 566 10.73 -18.15 4.57
C ARG A 566 9.28 -17.69 4.51
N PRO A 567 8.30 -18.59 4.77
CA PRO A 567 6.92 -18.19 5.02
C PRO A 567 6.86 -17.17 6.17
N THR A 568 6.19 -16.04 5.96
CA THR A 568 6.11 -14.96 6.94
C THR A 568 5.53 -15.44 8.27
N ARG A 569 4.52 -16.31 8.22
CA ARG A 569 3.94 -16.92 9.43
C ARG A 569 5.00 -17.57 10.31
N GLU A 570 5.92 -18.34 9.74
CA GLU A 570 6.97 -19.02 10.50
C GLU A 570 7.96 -18.03 11.13
N VAL A 571 8.29 -16.94 10.41
CA VAL A 571 9.16 -15.88 10.90
C VAL A 571 8.50 -15.17 12.10
N ILE A 572 7.20 -14.87 12.00
CA ILE A 572 6.45 -14.24 13.08
C ILE A 572 6.37 -15.16 14.31
N GLU A 573 5.96 -16.42 14.14
CA GLU A 573 5.82 -17.38 15.23
C GLU A 573 7.16 -17.61 15.96
N GLU A 574 8.27 -17.70 15.21
CA GLU A 574 9.62 -17.81 15.79
C GLU A 574 10.00 -16.55 16.57
N PHE A 575 9.74 -15.37 16.02
CA PHE A 575 10.04 -14.10 16.67
C PHE A 575 9.24 -13.92 17.98
N LEU A 576 7.96 -14.24 17.95
CA LEU A 576 7.07 -14.13 19.10
C LEU A 576 7.33 -15.23 20.15
N GLY A 577 7.95 -16.34 19.76
CA GLY A 577 8.10 -17.53 20.59
C GLY A 577 6.79 -18.32 20.78
N GLY A 578 5.80 -18.09 19.91
CA GLY A 578 4.49 -18.72 19.97
C GLY A 578 3.54 -18.19 18.90
N PRO A 579 2.28 -18.64 18.89
CA PRO A 579 1.29 -18.22 17.91
C PRO A 579 0.91 -16.75 18.08
N VAL A 580 0.46 -16.13 16.99
CA VAL A 580 -0.11 -14.78 17.01
C VAL A 580 -1.36 -14.75 17.90
N SER A 581 -1.54 -13.65 18.64
CA SER A 581 -2.69 -13.41 19.51
C SER A 581 -3.06 -11.92 19.50
N PRO A 582 -4.31 -11.55 19.66
CA PRO A 582 -4.73 -10.14 19.76
C PRO A 582 -4.46 -9.53 21.13
N GLU A 583 -4.06 -10.33 22.14
CA GLU A 583 -4.01 -9.88 23.53
C GLU A 583 -3.10 -8.67 23.73
N ALA A 584 -1.93 -8.63 23.09
CA ALA A 584 -1.03 -7.49 23.21
C ALA A 584 -1.66 -6.16 22.75
N LEU A 585 -2.47 -6.20 21.68
CA LEU A 585 -3.22 -5.05 21.21
C LEU A 585 -4.30 -4.63 22.21
N LEU A 586 -5.07 -5.60 22.72
CA LEU A 586 -6.14 -5.34 23.68
C LEU A 586 -5.60 -4.79 25.00
N GLU A 587 -4.49 -5.31 25.48
CA GLU A 587 -3.81 -4.82 26.69
C GLU A 587 -3.29 -3.40 26.50
N ASP A 588 -2.67 -3.10 25.36
CA ASP A 588 -2.16 -1.76 25.07
C ASP A 588 -3.31 -0.74 24.95
N MET A 589 -4.46 -1.11 24.39
CA MET A 589 -5.67 -0.26 24.37
C MET A 589 -6.18 0.03 25.78
N ARG A 590 -6.15 -0.95 26.70
CA ARG A 590 -6.63 -0.76 28.09
C ARG A 590 -5.78 0.21 28.89
N ARG A 591 -4.56 0.54 28.46
CA ARG A 591 -3.76 1.60 29.07
C ARG A 591 -4.46 2.96 29.06
N MET A 592 -5.44 3.19 28.18
CA MET A 592 -6.24 4.43 28.14
C MET A 592 -7.03 4.70 29.42
N ILE A 593 -7.37 3.68 30.21
CA ILE A 593 -8.14 3.84 31.47
C ILE A 593 -7.28 3.71 32.73
N ILE A 594 -6.04 3.28 32.60
CA ILE A 594 -5.12 3.10 33.74
C ILE A 594 -4.29 4.37 33.98
N SER A 595 -4.24 5.26 33.02
CA SER A 595 -3.53 6.55 33.02
C SER A 595 -4.47 7.68 33.42
#